data_922319c45a102e050623078b7a761bc0
#
_entry.id   922319c45a102e050623078b7a761bc0
#
_cell.length_a   1.000
_cell.length_b   1.000
_cell.length_c   1.000
_cell.angle_alpha   90.00
_cell.angle_beta   90.00
_cell.angle_gamma   90.00
#
_symmetry.space_group_name_H-M   'P 1'
#
loop_
_entity.id
_entity.type
_entity.pdbx_description
1 polymer ?
#
loop_
_entity_poly.entity_id
_entity_poly.type
_entity_poly.pdbx_seq_one_letter_code
_entity_poly.pdbx_strand_id
1 'polypeptide(L)'
;MYYESTLKGGTYMKENENLGLYDKSFEHDNCGIGAVVNIKGVKKHITVSNALKIVEQLEHRAGKDAAGETGDGVGILTQIPDEYFQKIIKDFTLPQKGHYGVGMFFMPQDEKVRLRVKKMFETVVKKEGLEFLGWRAVPTVPSVLGKKALDAMPYIVQAFIKKPHGVNCGLDFDRKLYQVRRIFEQSQFEDTYVCSLSSRTIVYKGMFLVQQLRLFFKDLQDKSYKSAIALVHSRFSTNTMPSWKRAHPNRFIVHNGEINTIKGNANNMLCREENMQTDVVDTSKVYPVVDVNGSDSAML
;
A
#
# COMPACT_ATOMS: atom_id res chain seq x y z
N MET A 1 26.91 -8.87 -7.45
CA MET A 1 27.89 -9.42 -8.37
C MET A 1 29.11 -9.70 -7.56
N TYR A 2 29.18 -10.87 -7.10
CA TYR A 2 30.37 -11.35 -6.57
C TYR A 2 31.10 -11.90 -7.67
N TYR A 3 32.08 -11.32 -7.79
CA TYR A 3 32.84 -11.53 -8.83
C TYR A 3 33.51 -12.79 -8.72
N GLU A 4 33.36 -13.38 -9.75
CA GLU A 4 34.32 -14.33 -10.17
C GLU A 4 35.77 -13.91 -9.98
N SER A 5 36.06 -12.64 -9.92
CA SER A 5 37.39 -12.20 -9.51
C SER A 5 37.79 -12.69 -8.14
N THR A 6 36.82 -12.90 -7.30
CA THR A 6 37.09 -13.61 -6.09
C THR A 6 37.29 -15.07 -6.30
N LEU A 7 36.79 -15.56 -7.39
CA LEU A 7 37.06 -16.92 -7.81
C LEU A 7 38.46 -17.11 -8.34
N LYS A 8 39.23 -16.08 -8.55
CA LYS A 8 40.65 -16.17 -8.89
C LYS A 8 41.55 -16.30 -7.68
N GLY A 9 41.07 -16.99 -6.65
CA GLY A 9 41.89 -17.22 -5.46
C GLY A 9 42.13 -15.97 -4.64
N GLY A 10 41.51 -14.88 -5.06
CA GLY A 10 41.27 -13.82 -4.13
C GLY A 10 40.36 -14.44 -3.11
N THR A 11 40.95 -14.93 -2.04
CA THR A 11 40.24 -15.04 -0.83
C THR A 11 39.50 -13.73 -0.76
N TYR A 12 38.17 -13.77 -0.92
CA TYR A 12 37.43 -12.86 -0.12
C TYR A 12 38.14 -12.95 1.18
N MET A 13 38.65 -11.83 1.62
CA MET A 13 39.11 -11.79 2.99
C MET A 13 37.94 -12.45 3.73
N LYS A 14 38.19 -13.64 4.27
CA LYS A 14 37.36 -14.14 5.33
C LYS A 14 37.18 -12.91 6.17
N GLU A 15 36.03 -12.28 6.02
CA GLU A 15 35.71 -11.07 6.75
C GLU A 15 36.08 -11.45 8.14
N ASN A 16 36.93 -10.68 8.71
CA ASN A 16 37.54 -10.98 9.98
C ASN A 16 36.42 -11.34 10.90
N GLU A 17 36.26 -12.63 11.07
CA GLU A 17 35.11 -13.18 11.79
C GLU A 17 35.13 -12.73 13.25
N ASN A 18 36.22 -12.12 13.72
CA ASN A 18 36.32 -11.60 15.08
C ASN A 18 37.29 -10.42 15.14
N LEU A 19 36.87 -9.25 14.73
CA LEU A 19 37.57 -8.02 15.02
C LEU A 19 37.00 -7.37 16.29
N GLY A 20 37.73 -7.50 17.38
CA GLY A 20 37.36 -6.88 18.65
C GLY A 20 36.09 -7.48 19.27
N LEU A 21 35.14 -6.62 19.63
CA LEU A 21 33.85 -7.01 20.27
C LEU A 21 32.76 -7.33 19.25
N TYR A 22 33.06 -7.31 17.96
CA TYR A 22 32.09 -7.64 16.93
C TYR A 22 31.94 -9.15 16.82
N ASP A 23 30.71 -9.63 16.90
CA ASP A 23 30.33 -11.01 16.67
C ASP A 23 29.15 -11.06 15.70
N LYS A 24 29.36 -11.70 14.57
CA LYS A 24 28.37 -11.82 13.49
C LYS A 24 27.07 -12.51 13.94
N SER A 25 27.11 -13.30 15.00
CA SER A 25 25.90 -13.93 15.57
C SER A 25 24.92 -12.93 16.17
N PHE A 26 25.39 -11.71 16.48
CA PHE A 26 24.53 -10.61 16.95
C PHE A 26 23.93 -9.78 15.82
N GLU A 27 24.27 -10.05 14.56
CA GLU A 27 23.64 -9.39 13.44
C GLU A 27 22.24 -9.95 13.20
N HIS A 28 21.25 -9.13 13.48
CA HIS A 28 19.86 -9.44 13.23
C HIS A 28 19.21 -8.32 12.43
N ASP A 29 18.29 -8.69 11.52
CA ASP A 29 17.48 -7.72 10.81
C ASP A 29 16.68 -6.86 11.78
N ASN A 30 16.87 -5.55 11.69
CA ASN A 30 16.18 -4.58 12.54
C ASN A 30 14.95 -3.97 11.88
N CYS A 31 14.59 -4.41 10.68
CA CYS A 31 13.54 -3.87 9.86
C CYS A 31 12.41 -4.88 9.65
N GLY A 32 11.17 -4.41 9.61
CA GLY A 32 9.99 -5.22 9.26
C GLY A 32 9.64 -5.15 7.77
N ILE A 33 10.58 -4.78 6.90
CA ILE A 33 10.36 -4.52 5.48
C ILE A 33 10.98 -5.62 4.63
N GLY A 34 10.29 -5.98 3.54
CA GLY A 34 10.81 -6.85 2.51
C GLY A 34 10.46 -6.37 1.11
N ALA A 35 11.33 -6.68 0.15
CA ALA A 35 11.12 -6.35 -1.26
C ALA A 35 11.52 -7.53 -2.16
N VAL A 36 10.70 -7.82 -3.15
CA VAL A 36 11.01 -8.79 -4.22
C VAL A 36 10.82 -8.09 -5.55
N VAL A 37 11.86 -8.07 -6.37
CA VAL A 37 11.85 -7.38 -7.67
C VAL A 37 12.38 -8.32 -8.75
N ASN A 38 11.61 -8.47 -9.82
CA ASN A 38 12.11 -9.08 -11.05
C ASN A 38 12.74 -7.99 -11.92
N ILE A 39 14.07 -7.98 -12.01
CA ILE A 39 14.85 -6.94 -12.69
C ILE A 39 14.47 -6.82 -14.18
N LYS A 40 14.05 -7.91 -14.81
CA LYS A 40 13.59 -7.92 -16.20
C LYS A 40 12.13 -7.46 -16.38
N GLY A 41 11.46 -7.07 -15.30
CA GLY A 41 10.07 -6.62 -15.34
C GLY A 41 9.02 -7.70 -15.63
N VAL A 42 9.40 -8.98 -15.63
CA VAL A 42 8.48 -10.09 -15.92
C VAL A 42 7.57 -10.33 -14.73
N LYS A 43 6.27 -10.12 -14.93
CA LYS A 43 5.25 -10.36 -13.89
C LYS A 43 5.05 -11.85 -13.66
N LYS A 44 5.22 -12.30 -12.42
CA LYS A 44 4.99 -13.70 -12.01
C LYS A 44 4.31 -13.74 -10.65
N HIS A 45 3.50 -14.76 -10.39
CA HIS A 45 2.88 -14.99 -9.10
C HIS A 45 3.92 -15.32 -8.02
N ILE A 46 5.04 -15.95 -8.38
CA ILE A 46 6.11 -16.29 -7.45
C ILE A 46 6.72 -15.03 -6.78
N THR A 47 6.74 -13.87 -7.45
CA THR A 47 7.17 -12.61 -6.86
C THR A 47 6.29 -12.23 -5.67
N VAL A 48 4.97 -12.35 -5.82
CA VAL A 48 3.99 -12.10 -4.76
C VAL A 48 4.12 -13.13 -3.64
N SER A 49 4.20 -14.41 -4.00
CA SER A 49 4.34 -15.50 -3.04
C SER A 49 5.63 -15.40 -2.21
N ASN A 50 6.75 -15.02 -2.81
CA ASN A 50 8.01 -14.83 -2.10
C ASN A 50 7.96 -13.62 -1.18
N ALA A 51 7.35 -12.51 -1.60
CA ALA A 51 7.17 -11.34 -0.73
C ALA A 51 6.30 -11.69 0.51
N LEU A 52 5.22 -12.46 0.32
CA LEU A 52 4.41 -12.96 1.43
C LEU A 52 5.20 -13.88 2.35
N LYS A 53 6.08 -14.74 1.80
CA LYS A 53 6.98 -15.58 2.63
C LYS A 53 7.98 -14.72 3.44
N ILE A 54 8.52 -13.66 2.84
CA ILE A 54 9.41 -12.75 3.57
C ILE A 54 8.68 -12.16 4.78
N VAL A 55 7.47 -11.63 4.61
CA VAL A 55 6.75 -11.04 5.73
C VAL A 55 6.37 -12.07 6.79
N GLU A 56 6.06 -13.30 6.40
CA GLU A 56 5.82 -14.43 7.30
C GLU A 56 7.06 -14.77 8.14
N GLN A 57 8.26 -14.70 7.55
CA GLN A 57 9.54 -14.93 8.25
C GLN A 57 9.93 -13.77 9.19
N LEU A 58 9.35 -12.58 8.99
CA LEU A 58 9.57 -11.41 9.84
C LEU A 58 8.66 -11.39 11.08
N GLU A 59 8.10 -12.52 11.50
CA GLU A 59 7.22 -12.61 12.67
C GLU A 59 7.87 -12.07 13.95
N HIS A 60 9.16 -12.31 14.14
CA HIS A 60 9.94 -11.81 15.28
C HIS A 60 10.03 -10.27 15.32
N ARG A 61 9.71 -9.59 14.22
CA ARG A 61 9.66 -8.12 14.09
C ARG A 61 8.25 -7.56 14.15
N ALA A 62 7.23 -8.41 14.07
CA ALA A 62 5.83 -8.00 14.11
C ALA A 62 5.36 -7.75 15.54
N GLY A 63 4.61 -6.67 15.74
CA GLY A 63 3.91 -6.44 17.00
C GLY A 63 2.65 -7.29 17.08
N LYS A 64 2.34 -7.73 18.32
CA LYS A 64 1.13 -8.49 18.64
C LYS A 64 0.45 -7.88 19.86
N ASP A 65 -0.84 -7.99 19.95
CA ASP A 65 -1.57 -7.63 21.16
C ASP A 65 -1.28 -8.63 22.31
N ALA A 66 -1.74 -8.29 23.50
CA ALA A 66 -1.50 -9.11 24.70
C ALA A 66 -2.09 -10.53 24.60
N ALA A 67 -3.14 -10.73 23.80
CA ALA A 67 -3.74 -12.03 23.55
C ALA A 67 -2.98 -12.82 22.46
N GLY A 68 -2.07 -12.17 21.71
CA GLY A 68 -1.35 -12.79 20.61
C GLY A 68 -2.21 -13.07 19.36
N GLU A 69 -3.43 -12.54 19.30
CA GLU A 69 -4.41 -12.83 18.27
C GLU A 69 -4.49 -11.75 17.17
N THR A 70 -4.14 -10.52 17.51
CA THR A 70 -4.21 -9.37 16.62
C THR A 70 -2.83 -8.78 16.42
N GLY A 71 -2.43 -8.62 15.17
CA GLY A 71 -1.18 -7.95 14.83
C GLY A 71 -1.34 -6.44 14.71
N ASP A 72 -0.22 -5.75 14.80
CA ASP A 72 -0.15 -4.29 14.72
C ASP A 72 -0.42 -3.77 13.30
N GLY A 73 -0.17 -4.59 12.29
CA GLY A 73 -0.43 -4.26 10.90
C GLY A 73 0.54 -4.91 9.93
N VAL A 74 0.01 -5.48 8.88
CA VAL A 74 0.79 -6.10 7.80
C VAL A 74 0.19 -5.70 6.46
N GLY A 75 1.04 -5.59 5.44
CA GLY A 75 0.55 -5.33 4.10
C GLY A 75 1.56 -5.60 3.01
N ILE A 76 1.03 -5.58 1.80
CA ILE A 76 1.78 -5.76 0.56
C ILE A 76 1.36 -4.71 -0.47
N LEU A 77 2.33 -4.12 -1.13
CA LEU A 77 2.17 -3.33 -2.35
C LEU A 77 2.64 -4.17 -3.53
N THR A 78 1.83 -4.24 -4.57
CA THR A 78 2.16 -4.89 -5.85
C THR A 78 1.83 -3.98 -7.02
N GLN A 79 2.29 -4.33 -8.21
CA GLN A 79 1.72 -3.77 -9.42
C GLN A 79 0.29 -4.27 -9.61
N ILE A 80 -0.54 -3.51 -10.34
CA ILE A 80 -1.89 -3.94 -10.71
C ILE A 80 -1.80 -5.27 -11.48
N PRO A 81 -2.51 -6.32 -11.00
CA PRO A 81 -2.49 -7.65 -11.62
C PRO A 81 -3.53 -7.72 -12.76
N ASP A 82 -3.21 -7.18 -13.93
CA ASP A 82 -4.16 -7.04 -15.04
C ASP A 82 -4.83 -8.36 -15.44
N GLU A 83 -4.04 -9.44 -15.61
CA GLU A 83 -4.58 -10.76 -15.99
C GLU A 83 -5.63 -11.26 -14.97
N TYR A 84 -5.36 -11.02 -13.70
CA TYR A 84 -6.27 -11.38 -12.62
C TYR A 84 -7.58 -10.59 -12.72
N PHE A 85 -7.52 -9.27 -12.83
CA PHE A 85 -8.73 -8.45 -12.92
C PHE A 85 -9.53 -8.70 -14.19
N GLN A 86 -8.88 -8.90 -15.35
CA GLN A 86 -9.57 -9.29 -16.59
C GLN A 86 -10.32 -10.63 -16.44
N LYS A 87 -9.76 -11.56 -15.66
CA LYS A 87 -10.37 -12.86 -15.40
C LYS A 87 -11.60 -12.77 -14.50
N ILE A 88 -11.53 -11.97 -13.41
CA ILE A 88 -12.54 -12.00 -12.35
C ILE A 88 -13.65 -10.97 -12.48
N ILE A 89 -13.41 -9.83 -13.14
CA ILE A 89 -14.40 -8.78 -13.31
C ILE A 89 -15.29 -9.13 -14.49
N LYS A 90 -16.61 -9.27 -14.22
CA LYS A 90 -17.63 -9.59 -15.21
C LYS A 90 -18.74 -8.54 -15.29
N ASP A 91 -18.87 -7.71 -14.26
CA ASP A 91 -19.96 -6.75 -14.14
C ASP A 91 -19.76 -5.51 -15.02
N PHE A 92 -18.53 -5.26 -15.46
CA PHE A 92 -18.17 -4.17 -16.36
C PHE A 92 -16.93 -4.51 -17.19
N THR A 93 -16.76 -3.84 -18.33
CA THR A 93 -15.61 -4.07 -19.23
C THR A 93 -14.39 -3.30 -18.73
N LEU A 94 -13.31 -4.01 -18.44
CA LEU A 94 -12.02 -3.38 -18.15
C LEU A 94 -11.29 -3.01 -19.45
N PRO A 95 -10.77 -1.77 -19.56
CA PRO A 95 -9.85 -1.41 -20.62
C PRO A 95 -8.56 -2.23 -20.58
N GLN A 96 -7.75 -2.12 -21.62
CA GLN A 96 -6.42 -2.75 -21.64
C GLN A 96 -5.51 -2.19 -20.54
N LYS A 97 -4.47 -2.95 -20.19
CA LYS A 97 -3.46 -2.60 -19.21
C LYS A 97 -2.96 -1.16 -19.37
N GLY A 98 -2.87 -0.43 -18.25
CA GLY A 98 -2.43 0.96 -18.20
C GLY A 98 -3.51 1.99 -18.58
N HIS A 99 -4.69 1.54 -19.08
CA HIS A 99 -5.81 2.41 -19.43
C HIS A 99 -6.91 2.45 -18.35
N TYR A 100 -6.65 1.88 -17.20
CA TYR A 100 -7.50 2.02 -16.02
C TYR A 100 -6.67 2.14 -14.75
N GLY A 101 -7.22 2.79 -13.74
CA GLY A 101 -6.70 2.87 -12.39
C GLY A 101 -7.55 2.05 -11.43
N VAL A 102 -6.92 1.60 -10.35
CA VAL A 102 -7.59 0.85 -9.29
C VAL A 102 -7.40 1.56 -7.95
N GLY A 103 -8.50 1.82 -7.27
CA GLY A 103 -8.51 2.28 -5.88
C GLY A 103 -8.79 1.13 -4.92
N MET A 104 -8.07 1.06 -3.80
CA MET A 104 -8.38 0.20 -2.66
C MET A 104 -8.91 1.07 -1.52
N PHE A 105 -10.10 0.75 -1.03
CA PHE A 105 -10.80 1.56 -0.04
C PHE A 105 -11.17 0.73 1.19
N PHE A 106 -10.98 1.33 2.35
CA PHE A 106 -11.66 0.96 3.57
C PHE A 106 -12.88 1.85 3.74
N MET A 107 -14.05 1.24 3.91
CA MET A 107 -15.33 1.92 4.00
C MET A 107 -16.09 1.52 5.27
N PRO A 108 -17.06 2.33 5.71
CA PRO A 108 -17.94 1.99 6.83
C PRO A 108 -18.69 0.68 6.62
N GLN A 109 -18.94 -0.04 7.72
CA GLN A 109 -19.78 -1.24 7.70
C GLN A 109 -21.26 -0.90 7.48
N ASP A 110 -21.72 0.27 7.93
CA ASP A 110 -23.07 0.74 7.65
C ASP A 110 -23.29 0.92 6.14
N GLU A 111 -24.28 0.21 5.61
CA GLU A 111 -24.54 0.18 4.17
C GLU A 111 -25.01 1.54 3.63
N LYS A 112 -25.85 2.26 4.39
CA LYS A 112 -26.38 3.56 3.97
C LYS A 112 -25.27 4.61 3.90
N VAL A 113 -24.37 4.59 4.88
CA VAL A 113 -23.20 5.47 4.88
C VAL A 113 -22.28 5.09 3.74
N ARG A 114 -22.00 3.80 3.56
CA ARG A 114 -21.15 3.28 2.46
C ARG A 114 -21.68 3.66 1.08
N LEU A 115 -22.99 3.60 0.86
CA LEU A 115 -23.57 4.03 -0.42
C LEU A 115 -23.38 5.53 -0.67
N ARG A 116 -23.51 6.38 0.35
CA ARG A 116 -23.22 7.82 0.24
C ARG A 116 -21.75 8.08 -0.10
N VAL A 117 -20.85 7.38 0.56
CA VAL A 117 -19.40 7.45 0.29
C VAL A 117 -19.09 7.07 -1.16
N LYS A 118 -19.64 5.95 -1.64
CA LYS A 118 -19.51 5.51 -3.03
C LYS A 118 -20.00 6.57 -4.01
N LYS A 119 -21.20 7.10 -3.77
CA LYS A 119 -21.81 8.13 -4.61
C LYS A 119 -20.96 9.41 -4.68
N MET A 120 -20.39 9.82 -3.54
CA MET A 120 -19.50 10.98 -3.49
C MET A 120 -18.24 10.72 -4.34
N PHE A 121 -17.60 9.56 -4.18
CA PHE A 121 -16.43 9.23 -4.97
C PHE A 121 -16.71 9.20 -6.47
N GLU A 122 -17.79 8.57 -6.91
CA GLU A 122 -18.26 8.56 -8.30
C GLU A 122 -18.49 9.98 -8.84
N THR A 123 -19.06 10.85 -8.00
CA THR A 123 -19.30 12.25 -8.35
C THR A 123 -17.99 13.02 -8.56
N VAL A 124 -17.00 12.80 -7.66
CA VAL A 124 -15.67 13.42 -7.79
C VAL A 124 -14.97 12.93 -9.06
N VAL A 125 -14.96 11.62 -9.31
CA VAL A 125 -14.38 11.03 -10.53
C VAL A 125 -14.97 11.69 -11.79
N LYS A 126 -16.31 11.81 -11.85
CA LYS A 126 -17.00 12.43 -12.98
C LYS A 126 -16.70 13.92 -13.11
N LYS A 127 -16.67 14.68 -12.01
CA LYS A 127 -16.34 16.11 -12.02
C LYS A 127 -14.92 16.39 -12.50
N GLU A 128 -13.98 15.49 -12.21
CA GLU A 128 -12.60 15.58 -12.68
C GLU A 128 -12.40 15.06 -14.12
N GLY A 129 -13.49 14.76 -14.83
CA GLY A 129 -13.46 14.36 -16.25
C GLY A 129 -13.02 12.92 -16.49
N LEU A 130 -13.13 12.05 -15.49
CA LEU A 130 -12.83 10.64 -15.63
C LEU A 130 -14.12 9.81 -15.70
N GLU A 131 -14.02 8.60 -16.24
CA GLU A 131 -15.10 7.63 -16.30
C GLU A 131 -14.95 6.60 -15.18
N PHE A 132 -15.96 6.50 -14.32
CA PHE A 132 -16.04 5.46 -13.32
C PHE A 132 -16.59 4.17 -13.95
N LEU A 133 -15.86 3.06 -13.81
CA LEU A 133 -16.22 1.78 -14.42
C LEU A 133 -17.06 0.91 -13.48
N GLY A 134 -16.70 0.85 -12.20
CA GLY A 134 -17.44 0.02 -11.26
C GLY A 134 -16.74 -0.19 -9.92
N TRP A 135 -17.49 -0.75 -8.98
CA TRP A 135 -17.02 -1.21 -7.67
C TRP A 135 -16.89 -2.72 -7.64
N ARG A 136 -15.90 -3.21 -6.91
CA ARG A 136 -15.75 -4.63 -6.58
C ARG A 136 -15.58 -4.80 -5.08
N ALA A 137 -16.38 -5.63 -4.42
CA ALA A 137 -16.10 -6.07 -3.07
C ALA A 137 -14.88 -7.00 -3.08
N VAL A 138 -13.91 -6.76 -2.19
CA VAL A 138 -12.72 -7.61 -2.10
C VAL A 138 -13.08 -8.89 -1.34
N PRO A 139 -12.82 -10.09 -1.90
CA PRO A 139 -13.08 -11.34 -1.21
C PRO A 139 -12.11 -11.52 -0.02
N THR A 140 -12.67 -11.54 1.17
CA THR A 140 -11.92 -11.67 2.44
C THR A 140 -12.38 -12.87 3.24
N VAL A 141 -11.56 -13.29 4.21
CA VAL A 141 -11.84 -14.37 5.16
C VAL A 141 -11.77 -13.80 6.58
N PRO A 142 -12.85 -13.19 7.11
CA PRO A 142 -12.84 -12.57 8.44
C PRO A 142 -12.54 -13.52 9.59
N SER A 143 -12.84 -14.81 9.43
CA SER A 143 -12.63 -15.85 10.45
C SER A 143 -11.16 -16.09 10.85
N VAL A 144 -10.20 -15.55 10.08
CA VAL A 144 -8.78 -15.66 10.42
C VAL A 144 -8.30 -14.53 11.33
N LEU A 145 -9.14 -13.52 11.60
CA LEU A 145 -8.78 -12.34 12.38
C LEU A 145 -8.96 -12.59 13.89
N GLY A 146 -8.07 -11.98 14.68
CA GLY A 146 -8.31 -11.83 16.10
C GLY A 146 -9.42 -10.82 16.40
N LYS A 147 -9.98 -10.89 17.61
CA LYS A 147 -11.18 -10.12 17.99
C LYS A 147 -11.04 -8.61 17.72
N LYS A 148 -9.95 -7.98 18.15
CA LYS A 148 -9.75 -6.53 17.96
C LYS A 148 -9.72 -6.11 16.49
N ALA A 149 -9.06 -6.91 15.64
CA ALA A 149 -9.01 -6.65 14.21
C ALA A 149 -10.38 -6.82 13.56
N LEU A 150 -11.15 -7.83 14.02
CA LEU A 150 -12.49 -8.10 13.52
C LEU A 150 -13.48 -7.00 13.93
N ASP A 151 -13.46 -6.57 15.18
CA ASP A 151 -14.35 -5.52 15.72
C ASP A 151 -14.14 -4.17 14.99
N ALA A 152 -12.90 -3.88 14.55
CA ALA A 152 -12.54 -2.67 13.82
C ALA A 152 -12.46 -2.88 12.29
N MET A 153 -12.88 -4.02 11.76
CA MET A 153 -12.73 -4.35 10.36
C MET A 153 -13.56 -3.43 9.46
N PRO A 154 -12.95 -2.75 8.48
CA PRO A 154 -13.70 -1.97 7.50
C PRO A 154 -14.33 -2.87 6.43
N TYR A 155 -15.32 -2.34 5.71
CA TYR A 155 -15.78 -2.94 4.48
C TYR A 155 -14.79 -2.60 3.35
N ILE A 156 -14.21 -3.62 2.71
CA ILE A 156 -13.10 -3.45 1.77
C ILE A 156 -13.58 -3.56 0.33
N VAL A 157 -13.36 -2.51 -0.46
CA VAL A 157 -13.77 -2.46 -1.87
C VAL A 157 -12.66 -1.91 -2.77
N GLN A 158 -12.78 -2.25 -4.04
CA GLN A 158 -11.98 -1.68 -5.12
C GLN A 158 -12.86 -0.84 -6.04
N ALA A 159 -12.33 0.34 -6.44
CA ALA A 159 -12.92 1.21 -7.46
C ALA A 159 -12.09 1.10 -8.74
N PHE A 160 -12.74 1.05 -9.89
CA PHE A 160 -12.10 1.01 -11.19
C PHE A 160 -12.46 2.26 -11.98
N ILE A 161 -11.45 2.94 -12.52
CA ILE A 161 -11.57 4.22 -13.20
C ILE A 161 -10.84 4.13 -14.53
N LYS A 162 -11.51 4.52 -15.61
CA LYS A 162 -10.94 4.55 -16.95
C LYS A 162 -10.06 5.79 -17.16
N LYS A 163 -8.96 5.61 -17.84
CA LYS A 163 -8.08 6.69 -18.27
C LYS A 163 -8.80 7.60 -19.26
N PRO A 164 -8.83 8.93 -19.06
CA PRO A 164 -9.45 9.84 -20.02
C PRO A 164 -8.65 9.94 -21.32
N HIS A 165 -9.32 10.34 -22.38
CA HIS A 165 -8.66 10.66 -23.65
C HIS A 165 -7.66 11.83 -23.46
N GLY A 166 -6.57 11.82 -24.22
CA GLY A 166 -5.57 12.88 -24.19
C GLY A 166 -4.60 12.85 -22.98
N VAL A 167 -4.79 11.94 -22.03
CA VAL A 167 -3.88 11.75 -20.89
C VAL A 167 -2.97 10.55 -21.18
N ASN A 168 -1.65 10.70 -20.97
CA ASN A 168 -0.71 9.59 -21.12
C ASN A 168 -0.89 8.55 -20.02
N CYS A 169 -0.53 7.30 -20.33
CA CYS A 169 -0.45 6.25 -19.32
C CYS A 169 0.68 6.51 -18.31
N GLY A 170 0.60 5.90 -17.13
CA GLY A 170 1.63 6.05 -16.11
C GLY A 170 1.44 7.31 -15.27
N LEU A 171 2.47 8.15 -15.17
CA LEU A 171 2.48 9.28 -14.23
C LEU A 171 1.38 10.31 -14.50
N ASP A 172 1.08 10.63 -15.76
CA ASP A 172 0.08 11.66 -16.07
C ASP A 172 -1.32 11.19 -15.64
N PHE A 173 -1.62 9.91 -15.83
CA PHE A 173 -2.86 9.35 -15.31
C PHE A 173 -2.85 9.24 -13.78
N ASP A 174 -1.73 8.86 -13.17
CA ASP A 174 -1.62 8.82 -11.70
C ASP A 174 -1.78 10.22 -11.07
N ARG A 175 -1.33 11.29 -11.72
CA ARG A 175 -1.58 12.68 -11.27
C ARG A 175 -3.07 13.02 -11.25
N LYS A 176 -3.82 12.58 -12.26
CA LYS A 176 -5.29 12.73 -12.27
C LYS A 176 -5.95 11.93 -11.15
N LEU A 177 -5.53 10.68 -10.94
CA LEU A 177 -6.03 9.85 -9.84
C LEU A 177 -5.65 10.42 -8.46
N TYR A 178 -4.46 10.99 -8.32
CA TYR A 178 -4.03 11.71 -7.12
C TYR A 178 -4.96 12.89 -6.82
N GLN A 179 -5.29 13.70 -7.81
CA GLN A 179 -6.20 14.84 -7.66
C GLN A 179 -7.58 14.38 -7.23
N VAL A 180 -8.14 13.35 -7.88
CA VAL A 180 -9.42 12.72 -7.47
C VAL A 180 -9.37 12.25 -6.01
N ARG A 181 -8.28 11.59 -5.60
CA ARG A 181 -8.12 11.14 -4.23
C ARG A 181 -8.12 12.31 -3.24
N ARG A 182 -7.35 13.37 -3.52
CA ARG A 182 -7.27 14.52 -2.62
C ARG A 182 -8.61 15.25 -2.46
N ILE A 183 -9.33 15.49 -3.54
CA ILE A 183 -10.68 16.07 -3.50
C ILE A 183 -11.63 15.18 -2.69
N PHE A 184 -11.57 13.88 -2.90
CA PHE A 184 -12.42 12.94 -2.16
C PHE A 184 -12.08 12.92 -0.66
N GLU A 185 -10.79 12.91 -0.30
CA GLU A 185 -10.34 12.94 1.10
C GLU A 185 -10.77 14.22 1.83
N GLN A 186 -10.91 15.35 1.13
CA GLN A 186 -11.45 16.60 1.69
C GLN A 186 -12.92 16.50 2.11
N SER A 187 -13.66 15.52 1.60
CA SER A 187 -15.07 15.30 1.99
C SER A 187 -15.23 14.82 3.44
N GLN A 188 -14.13 14.43 4.09
CA GLN A 188 -14.04 14.04 5.51
C GLN A 188 -15.08 13.02 5.97
N PHE A 189 -15.41 12.05 5.11
CA PHE A 189 -16.23 10.92 5.55
C PHE A 189 -15.50 10.13 6.63
N GLU A 190 -16.07 10.09 7.83
CA GLU A 190 -15.58 9.26 8.93
C GLU A 190 -15.51 7.80 8.51
N ASP A 191 -14.57 7.06 9.09
CA ASP A 191 -14.32 5.63 8.82
C ASP A 191 -14.06 5.28 7.35
N THR A 192 -13.72 6.27 6.52
CA THR A 192 -13.33 6.06 5.13
C THR A 192 -11.85 6.34 4.93
N TYR A 193 -11.16 5.44 4.24
CA TYR A 193 -9.73 5.59 3.96
C TYR A 193 -9.37 5.02 2.59
N VAL A 194 -8.60 5.79 1.81
CA VAL A 194 -8.06 5.37 0.52
C VAL A 194 -6.67 4.76 0.72
N CYS A 195 -6.58 3.43 0.72
CA CYS A 195 -5.30 2.72 0.88
C CYS A 195 -4.35 3.01 -0.28
N SER A 196 -4.87 2.99 -1.50
CA SER A 196 -4.18 3.32 -2.74
C SER A 196 -5.18 3.73 -3.81
N LEU A 197 -4.75 4.58 -4.74
CA LEU A 197 -5.46 4.89 -5.98
C LEU A 197 -4.42 5.20 -7.05
N SER A 198 -4.20 4.27 -7.97
CA SER A 198 -3.11 4.35 -8.94
C SER A 198 -3.45 3.55 -10.21
N SER A 199 -2.81 3.89 -11.32
CA SER A 199 -2.83 3.12 -12.56
C SER A 199 -1.73 2.05 -12.63
N ARG A 200 -0.85 2.00 -11.63
CA ARG A 200 0.35 1.16 -11.63
C ARG A 200 0.43 0.19 -10.47
N THR A 201 0.01 0.59 -9.28
CA THR A 201 0.19 -0.17 -8.04
C THR A 201 -1.11 -0.29 -7.26
N ILE A 202 -1.16 -1.30 -6.39
CA ILE A 202 -2.27 -1.53 -5.46
C ILE A 202 -1.72 -2.00 -4.11
N VAL A 203 -2.37 -1.60 -3.02
CA VAL A 203 -1.99 -1.94 -1.64
C VAL A 203 -3.07 -2.79 -1.00
N TYR A 204 -2.67 -3.95 -0.47
CA TYR A 204 -3.46 -4.79 0.43
C TYR A 204 -2.84 -4.71 1.81
N LYS A 205 -3.59 -4.31 2.82
CA LYS A 205 -3.10 -4.14 4.19
C LYS A 205 -4.20 -4.28 5.23
N GLY A 206 -3.81 -4.41 6.50
CA GLY A 206 -4.76 -4.46 7.62
C GLY A 206 -4.10 -4.80 8.95
N MET A 207 -4.92 -4.91 9.99
CA MET A 207 -4.48 -5.31 11.34
C MET A 207 -4.30 -6.83 11.41
N PHE A 208 -3.22 -7.33 10.84
CA PHE A 208 -2.94 -8.76 10.72
C PHE A 208 -1.76 -9.19 11.57
N LEU A 209 -1.77 -10.44 12.03
CA LEU A 209 -0.54 -11.21 12.19
C LEU A 209 0.05 -11.51 10.82
N VAL A 210 1.36 -11.70 10.74
CA VAL A 210 2.07 -11.83 9.44
C VAL A 210 1.51 -12.94 8.57
N GLN A 211 1.06 -14.04 9.16
CA GLN A 211 0.50 -15.18 8.44
C GLN A 211 -0.93 -14.91 7.93
N GLN A 212 -1.66 -14.00 8.57
CA GLN A 212 -3.06 -13.71 8.26
C GLN A 212 -3.24 -12.96 6.94
N LEU A 213 -2.28 -12.13 6.51
CA LEU A 213 -2.38 -11.35 5.28
C LEU A 213 -2.74 -12.21 4.06
N ARG A 214 -2.01 -13.31 3.86
CA ARG A 214 -2.25 -14.26 2.76
C ARG A 214 -3.60 -14.96 2.90
N LEU A 215 -3.94 -15.37 4.11
CA LEU A 215 -5.17 -16.12 4.38
C LEU A 215 -6.42 -15.24 4.26
N PHE A 216 -6.32 -13.98 4.67
CA PHE A 216 -7.42 -13.04 4.67
C PHE A 216 -7.80 -12.58 3.25
N PHE A 217 -6.84 -12.20 2.42
CA PHE A 217 -7.10 -11.75 1.06
C PHE A 217 -6.99 -12.89 0.04
N LYS A 218 -8.14 -13.43 -0.41
CA LYS A 218 -8.20 -14.52 -1.40
C LYS A 218 -7.52 -14.13 -2.73
N ASP A 219 -7.56 -12.86 -3.09
CA ASP A 219 -6.92 -12.34 -4.30
C ASP A 219 -5.43 -12.71 -4.40
N LEU A 220 -4.71 -12.61 -3.28
CA LEU A 220 -3.26 -12.86 -3.21
C LEU A 220 -2.88 -14.33 -3.39
N GLN A 221 -3.86 -15.24 -3.33
CA GLN A 221 -3.64 -16.68 -3.50
C GLN A 221 -3.83 -17.14 -4.96
N ASP A 222 -4.50 -16.34 -5.80
CA ASP A 222 -4.77 -16.72 -7.19
C ASP A 222 -3.49 -16.66 -8.04
N LYS A 223 -3.20 -17.76 -8.75
CA LYS A 223 -2.00 -17.86 -9.60
C LYS A 223 -1.97 -16.85 -10.75
N SER A 224 -3.11 -16.29 -11.16
CA SER A 224 -3.18 -15.24 -12.16
C SER A 224 -2.87 -13.85 -11.56
N TYR A 225 -2.81 -13.71 -10.23
CA TYR A 225 -2.35 -12.50 -9.55
C TYR A 225 -0.82 -12.41 -9.65
N LYS A 226 -0.33 -11.68 -10.65
CA LYS A 226 1.08 -11.60 -11.01
C LYS A 226 1.62 -10.18 -10.85
N SER A 227 2.85 -10.06 -10.35
CA SER A 227 3.59 -8.80 -10.24
C SER A 227 5.07 -9.02 -10.53
N ALA A 228 5.77 -7.98 -10.99
CA ALA A 228 7.23 -7.98 -11.09
C ALA A 228 7.88 -7.31 -9.87
N ILE A 229 7.10 -6.56 -9.07
CA ILE A 229 7.55 -5.88 -7.87
C ILE A 229 6.55 -6.17 -6.76
N ALA A 230 7.05 -6.54 -5.59
CA ALA A 230 6.25 -6.64 -4.38
C ALA A 230 7.04 -6.08 -3.19
N LEU A 231 6.44 -5.14 -2.47
CA LEU A 231 6.98 -4.58 -1.22
C LEU A 231 6.07 -5.01 -0.08
N VAL A 232 6.64 -5.49 1.02
CA VAL A 232 5.91 -5.93 2.21
C VAL A 232 6.41 -5.24 3.46
N HIS A 233 5.54 -5.15 4.44
CA HIS A 233 5.87 -4.62 5.76
C HIS A 233 5.09 -5.39 6.83
N SER A 234 5.76 -5.77 7.92
CA SER A 234 5.19 -6.53 9.02
C SER A 234 4.83 -5.67 10.25
N ARG A 235 4.82 -4.35 10.10
CA ARG A 235 4.63 -3.41 11.20
C ARG A 235 3.88 -2.15 10.77
N PHE A 236 3.36 -1.40 11.76
CA PHE A 236 2.92 -0.01 11.60
C PHE A 236 3.92 0.93 12.29
N SER A 237 3.67 2.25 12.22
CA SER A 237 4.51 3.25 12.90
C SER A 237 4.48 3.05 14.42
N THR A 238 5.66 2.97 15.05
CA THR A 238 5.83 2.65 16.48
C THR A 238 5.22 3.67 17.44
N ASN A 239 4.99 4.88 17.01
CA ASN A 239 4.54 6.00 17.84
C ASN A 239 3.02 6.23 17.82
N THR A 240 2.24 5.30 17.28
CA THR A 240 0.78 5.46 17.12
C THR A 240 0.05 4.19 17.47
N MET A 241 -1.24 4.31 17.88
CA MET A 241 -2.08 3.14 18.13
C MET A 241 -2.33 2.37 16.84
N PRO A 242 -2.28 1.03 16.87
CA PRO A 242 -2.59 0.19 15.70
C PRO A 242 -3.99 0.48 15.15
N SER A 243 -4.08 0.53 13.83
CA SER A 243 -5.37 0.60 13.15
C SER A 243 -5.25 0.11 11.72
N TRP A 244 -6.36 -0.28 11.10
CA TRP A 244 -6.41 -0.73 9.71
C TRP A 244 -5.76 0.25 8.74
N LYS A 245 -6.03 1.56 8.89
CA LYS A 245 -5.49 2.60 8.01
C LYS A 245 -3.99 2.86 8.18
N ARG A 246 -3.46 2.64 9.39
CA ARG A 246 -2.06 2.91 9.72
C ARG A 246 -1.11 1.78 9.36
N ALA A 247 -1.63 0.58 9.08
CA ALA A 247 -0.81 -0.51 8.57
C ALA A 247 -0.04 -0.08 7.29
N HIS A 248 1.19 -0.54 7.15
CA HIS A 248 1.98 -0.32 5.95
C HIS A 248 1.71 -1.39 4.87
N PRO A 249 1.99 -1.11 3.59
CA PRO A 249 2.51 0.13 2.98
C PRO A 249 1.52 1.30 3.01
N ASN A 250 2.06 2.52 3.12
CA ASN A 250 1.30 3.74 2.90
C ASN A 250 1.46 4.18 1.44
N ARG A 251 0.50 3.84 0.61
CA ARG A 251 0.48 4.14 -0.84
C ARG A 251 1.73 3.61 -1.56
N PHE A 252 2.81 4.38 -1.62
CA PHE A 252 4.08 4.04 -2.27
C PHE A 252 5.22 3.80 -1.29
N ILE A 253 4.99 4.02 0.02
CA ILE A 253 6.04 4.06 1.03
C ILE A 253 5.94 2.85 1.94
N VAL A 254 7.08 2.21 2.16
CA VAL A 254 7.32 1.25 3.23
C VAL A 254 8.40 1.81 4.14
N HIS A 255 8.07 2.02 5.42
CA HIS A 255 8.96 2.69 6.36
C HIS A 255 8.65 2.24 7.80
N ASN A 256 9.64 2.20 8.67
CA ASN A 256 9.44 1.77 10.06
C ASN A 256 8.74 2.80 10.96
N GLY A 257 8.53 4.03 10.47
CA GLY A 257 7.71 5.03 11.12
C GLY A 257 8.41 5.92 12.11
N GLU A 258 9.73 5.92 12.15
CA GLU A 258 10.51 6.89 12.94
C GLU A 258 11.12 7.94 12.01
N ILE A 259 10.47 9.09 11.94
CA ILE A 259 10.95 10.23 11.14
C ILE A 259 11.19 11.40 12.08
N ASN A 260 12.47 11.63 12.39
CA ASN A 260 12.87 12.75 13.23
C ASN A 260 12.48 14.09 12.55
N THR A 261 12.03 15.02 13.37
CA THR A 261 11.63 16.37 12.90
C THR A 261 10.42 16.41 11.97
N ILE A 262 9.64 15.32 11.84
CA ILE A 262 8.49 15.29 10.91
C ILE A 262 7.49 16.43 11.16
N LYS A 263 7.23 16.80 12.42
CA LYS A 263 6.35 17.92 12.78
C LYS A 263 6.86 19.24 12.25
N GLY A 264 8.16 19.50 12.37
CA GLY A 264 8.78 20.70 11.82
C GLY A 264 8.68 20.74 10.30
N ASN A 265 8.91 19.61 9.63
CA ASN A 265 8.79 19.49 8.18
C ASN A 265 7.34 19.67 7.73
N ALA A 266 6.36 19.06 8.44
CA ALA A 266 4.94 19.23 8.17
C ALA A 266 4.53 20.71 8.29
N ASN A 267 4.93 21.40 9.36
CA ASN A 267 4.65 22.83 9.55
C ASN A 267 5.28 23.69 8.44
N ASN A 268 6.54 23.41 8.07
CA ASN A 268 7.20 24.09 6.96
C ASN A 268 6.46 23.88 5.63
N MET A 269 5.94 22.68 5.38
CA MET A 269 5.16 22.40 4.20
C MET A 269 3.84 23.17 4.21
N LEU A 270 3.11 23.17 5.33
CA LEU A 270 1.87 23.95 5.49
C LEU A 270 2.08 25.44 5.25
N CYS A 271 3.17 26.01 5.79
CA CYS A 271 3.51 27.41 5.55
C CYS A 271 3.81 27.74 4.07
N ARG A 272 4.20 26.75 3.28
CA ARG A 272 4.52 26.91 1.86
C ARG A 272 3.33 26.61 0.94
N GLU A 273 2.29 25.97 1.44
CA GLU A 273 1.16 25.52 0.61
C GLU A 273 0.58 26.62 -0.26
N GLU A 274 0.33 27.81 0.32
CA GLU A 274 -0.26 28.94 -0.41
C GLU A 274 0.61 29.46 -1.56
N ASN A 275 1.91 29.21 -1.50
CA ASN A 275 2.87 29.62 -2.53
C ASN A 275 3.25 28.49 -3.49
N MET A 276 2.65 27.30 -3.34
CA MET A 276 2.96 26.18 -4.23
C MET A 276 2.40 26.43 -5.63
N GLN A 277 3.28 26.35 -6.63
CA GLN A 277 2.93 26.47 -8.04
C GLN A 277 3.44 25.27 -8.82
N THR A 278 2.60 24.73 -9.68
CA THR A 278 2.95 23.63 -10.59
C THR A 278 1.94 23.56 -11.74
N ASP A 279 2.41 23.12 -12.91
CA ASP A 279 1.60 22.94 -14.12
C ASP A 279 1.02 21.52 -14.21
N VAL A 280 1.41 20.61 -13.28
CA VAL A 280 1.05 19.18 -13.41
C VAL A 280 -0.20 18.78 -12.64
N VAL A 281 -0.62 19.57 -11.64
CA VAL A 281 -1.86 19.41 -10.89
C VAL A 281 -2.44 20.77 -10.51
N ASP A 282 -3.74 20.85 -10.36
CA ASP A 282 -4.41 22.01 -9.78
C ASP A 282 -4.17 22.01 -8.26
N THR A 283 -3.28 22.91 -7.80
CA THR A 283 -2.88 22.99 -6.39
C THR A 283 -4.05 23.28 -5.47
N SER A 284 -5.04 24.05 -5.90
CA SER A 284 -6.23 24.38 -5.10
C SER A 284 -7.07 23.15 -4.72
N LYS A 285 -6.95 22.07 -5.49
CA LYS A 285 -7.69 20.80 -5.29
C LYS A 285 -6.97 19.80 -4.39
N VAL A 286 -5.70 20.04 -4.05
CA VAL A 286 -4.89 19.07 -3.31
C VAL A 286 -4.59 19.50 -1.87
N TYR A 287 -4.93 20.72 -1.49
CA TYR A 287 -4.75 21.22 -0.13
C TYR A 287 -5.73 20.57 0.86
N PRO A 288 -5.33 20.41 2.15
CA PRO A 288 -3.96 20.48 2.64
C PRO A 288 -3.11 19.34 2.08
N VAL A 289 -1.84 19.61 1.76
CA VAL A 289 -0.93 18.58 1.21
C VAL A 289 -0.55 17.57 2.28
N VAL A 290 -0.43 18.02 3.53
CA VAL A 290 -0.02 17.21 4.68
C VAL A 290 -1.22 16.88 5.56
N ASP A 291 -1.38 15.58 5.91
CA ASP A 291 -2.29 15.15 6.97
C ASP A 291 -1.58 15.23 8.32
N VAL A 292 -1.77 16.34 9.04
CA VAL A 292 -1.13 16.60 10.35
C VAL A 292 -1.57 15.62 11.45
N ASN A 293 -2.66 14.90 11.26
CA ASN A 293 -3.18 13.88 12.17
C ASN A 293 -2.73 12.46 11.80
N GLY A 294 -1.97 12.34 10.73
CA GLY A 294 -1.40 11.08 10.26
C GLY A 294 -0.28 10.57 11.17
N SER A 295 0.15 9.33 10.93
CA SER A 295 1.43 8.85 11.43
C SER A 295 2.58 9.52 10.67
N ASP A 296 3.82 9.45 11.18
CA ASP A 296 5.01 10.01 10.52
C ASP A 296 5.08 9.63 9.04
N SER A 297 4.89 8.35 8.75
CA SER A 297 4.89 7.84 7.37
C SER A 297 3.68 8.29 6.53
N ALA A 298 2.58 8.68 7.16
CA ALA A 298 1.40 9.19 6.45
C ALA A 298 1.53 10.68 6.13
N MET A 299 2.30 11.43 6.95
CA MET A 299 2.64 12.83 6.70
C MET A 299 3.66 12.98 5.57
N LEU A 300 4.62 12.05 5.47
CA LEU A 300 5.63 12.02 4.41
C LEU A 300 5.01 11.73 3.05
#